data_779e21f3d1bd1d685e27a4bd0479c335
#
_entry.id   779e21f3d1bd1d685e27a4bd0479c335
#
_cell.length_a   1.000
_cell.length_b   1.000
_cell.length_c   1.000
_cell.angle_alpha   90.00
_cell.angle_beta   90.00
_cell.angle_gamma   90.00
#
_symmetry.space_group_name_H-M   'P 1'
#
loop_
_entity.id
_entity.type
_entity.pdbx_description
1 polymer ?
#
loop_
_entity_poly.entity_id
_entity_poly.type
_entity_poly.pdbx_seq_one_letter_code
_entity_poly.pdbx_strand_id
1 'polypeptide(L)'
;MHFPGLDDRIRYSSLRNLLIQIDLVKHDGLNNNYSINKVYFDQIVDITASRKKLSLKRFKQIQKSKEIIGNNAELAVIKYEKERLKNFPKYVKKIDHIAKENVAAGYDIISFEGAGNDNGVLKKRYIEVKASSRDV
;
A
#
# COMPACT_ATOMS: atom_id res chain seq x y z
N MET A 1 10.71 -4.41 -28.80
CA MET A 1 9.75 -4.83 -27.77
C MET A 1 8.77 -5.79 -28.41
N HIS A 2 8.76 -7.03 -27.98
CA HIS A 2 7.81 -8.05 -28.45
C HIS A 2 6.61 -8.03 -27.52
N PHE A 3 5.42 -7.74 -28.05
CA PHE A 3 4.19 -7.84 -27.28
C PHE A 3 3.64 -9.26 -27.45
N PRO A 4 3.55 -10.05 -26.37
CA PRO A 4 2.98 -11.39 -26.45
C PRO A 4 1.46 -11.33 -26.62
N GLY A 5 0.95 -12.05 -27.62
CA GLY A 5 -0.46 -12.41 -27.78
C GLY A 5 -1.46 -11.33 -28.20
N LEU A 6 -2.56 -11.78 -28.80
CA LEU A 6 -3.67 -10.91 -29.26
C LEU A 6 -4.39 -10.24 -28.07
N ASP A 7 -4.56 -10.93 -26.96
CA ASP A 7 -5.22 -10.44 -25.74
C ASP A 7 -4.46 -9.29 -25.08
N ASP A 8 -3.13 -9.34 -25.06
CA ASP A 8 -2.31 -8.26 -24.52
C ASP A 8 -2.36 -6.99 -25.37
N ARG A 9 -2.55 -7.12 -26.67
CA ARG A 9 -2.70 -5.97 -27.57
C ARG A 9 -3.97 -5.17 -27.25
N ILE A 10 -5.06 -5.84 -26.94
CA ILE A 10 -6.33 -5.20 -26.57
C ILE A 10 -6.23 -4.61 -25.16
N ARG A 11 -5.69 -5.38 -24.22
CA ARG A 11 -5.57 -4.98 -22.81
C ARG A 11 -4.75 -3.71 -22.59
N TYR A 12 -3.69 -3.52 -23.36
CA TYR A 12 -2.80 -2.36 -23.23
C TYR A 12 -2.99 -1.30 -24.34
N SER A 13 -4.06 -1.40 -25.14
CA SER A 13 -4.30 -0.48 -26.25
C SER A 13 -4.41 0.98 -25.81
N SER A 14 -5.11 1.27 -24.73
CA SER A 14 -5.29 2.63 -24.20
C SER A 14 -3.95 3.23 -23.73
N LEU A 15 -3.13 2.44 -23.02
CA LEU A 15 -1.81 2.85 -22.57
C LEU A 15 -0.88 3.09 -23.76
N ARG A 16 -0.86 2.17 -24.73
CA ARG A 16 -0.08 2.31 -25.96
C ARG A 16 -0.45 3.59 -26.72
N ASN A 17 -1.74 3.84 -26.92
CA ASN A 17 -2.23 5.02 -27.63
C ASN A 17 -1.85 6.31 -26.90
N LEU A 18 -1.95 6.33 -25.56
CA LEU A 18 -1.47 7.44 -24.74
C LEU A 18 0.03 7.69 -24.94
N LEU A 19 0.86 6.63 -24.91
CA LEU A 19 2.31 6.76 -25.10
C LEU A 19 2.68 7.29 -26.50
N ILE A 20 1.89 6.95 -27.53
CA ILE A 20 2.04 7.50 -28.87
C ILE A 20 1.60 8.97 -28.89
N GLN A 21 0.47 9.30 -28.28
CA GLN A 21 -0.08 10.66 -28.26
C GLN A 21 0.84 11.67 -27.57
N ILE A 22 1.55 11.26 -26.50
CA ILE A 22 2.55 12.09 -25.82
C ILE A 22 3.94 12.01 -26.46
N ASP A 23 4.06 11.43 -27.65
CA ASP A 23 5.29 11.24 -28.43
C ASP A 23 6.43 10.48 -27.71
N LEU A 24 6.10 9.71 -26.68
CA LEU A 24 7.07 8.87 -25.98
C LEU A 24 7.41 7.61 -26.80
N VAL A 25 6.44 7.08 -27.54
CA VAL A 25 6.59 5.92 -28.42
C VAL A 25 6.23 6.31 -29.83
N LYS A 26 7.09 5.98 -30.78
CA LYS A 26 6.84 6.11 -32.21
C LYS A 26 6.35 4.79 -32.78
N HIS A 27 5.30 4.85 -33.59
CA HIS A 27 4.74 3.71 -34.30
C HIS A 27 5.05 3.83 -35.80
N ASP A 28 5.76 2.83 -36.31
CA ASP A 28 5.93 2.65 -37.74
C ASP A 28 4.77 1.80 -38.28
N GLY A 29 3.84 2.48 -38.96
CA GLY A 29 2.64 1.83 -39.50
C GLY A 29 2.91 0.82 -40.63
N LEU A 30 4.06 0.94 -41.36
CA LEU A 30 4.41 0.03 -42.44
C LEU A 30 4.88 -1.34 -41.91
N ASN A 31 5.70 -1.32 -40.87
CA ASN A 31 6.31 -2.52 -40.29
C ASN A 31 5.64 -2.96 -38.99
N ASN A 32 4.62 -2.23 -38.55
CA ASN A 32 3.93 -2.43 -37.26
C ASN A 32 4.90 -2.51 -36.06
N ASN A 33 5.99 -1.72 -36.13
CA ASN A 33 7.01 -1.66 -35.10
C ASN A 33 6.81 -0.47 -34.17
N TYR A 34 7.16 -0.63 -32.92
CA TYR A 34 7.14 0.41 -31.90
C TYR A 34 8.56 0.69 -31.41
N SER A 35 8.94 1.96 -31.36
CA SER A 35 10.24 2.39 -30.84
C SER A 35 10.06 3.53 -29.84
N ILE A 36 10.93 3.57 -28.83
CA ILE A 36 10.97 4.72 -27.91
C ILE A 36 11.55 5.90 -28.66
N ASN A 37 10.93 7.07 -28.50
CA ASN A 37 11.45 8.32 -29.07
C ASN A 37 12.85 8.59 -28.49
N LYS A 38 13.82 8.82 -29.37
CA LYS A 38 15.23 9.00 -28.99
C LYS A 38 15.46 10.14 -27.99
N VAL A 39 14.64 11.18 -28.06
CA VAL A 39 14.70 12.32 -27.13
C VAL A 39 14.54 11.91 -25.68
N TYR A 40 13.74 10.88 -25.41
CA TYR A 40 13.48 10.39 -24.04
C TYR A 40 14.28 9.14 -23.71
N PHE A 41 15.00 8.56 -24.67
CA PHE A 41 15.68 7.29 -24.50
C PHE A 41 16.71 7.35 -23.37
N ASP A 42 17.55 8.37 -23.35
CA ASP A 42 18.60 8.53 -22.33
C ASP A 42 18.00 8.73 -20.94
N GLN A 43 16.94 9.53 -20.83
CA GLN A 43 16.23 9.73 -19.57
C GLN A 43 15.60 8.44 -19.02
N ILE A 44 15.02 7.61 -19.93
CA ILE A 44 14.44 6.32 -19.54
C ILE A 44 15.53 5.35 -19.12
N VAL A 45 16.66 5.32 -19.82
CA VAL A 45 17.83 4.50 -19.46
C VAL A 45 18.38 4.92 -18.12
N ASP A 46 18.53 6.20 -17.84
CA ASP A 46 19.00 6.72 -16.56
C ASP A 46 18.04 6.36 -15.41
N ILE A 47 16.74 6.53 -15.59
CA ILE A 47 15.73 6.14 -14.61
C ILE A 47 15.75 4.63 -14.36
N THR A 48 15.94 3.81 -15.39
CA THR A 48 15.99 2.35 -15.24
C THR A 48 17.32 1.86 -14.69
N ALA A 49 18.43 2.49 -15.06
CA ALA A 49 19.76 2.19 -14.54
C ALA A 49 19.92 2.63 -13.08
N SER A 50 19.30 3.74 -12.69
CA SER A 50 19.32 4.26 -11.32
C SER A 50 18.45 3.47 -10.33
N ARG A 51 17.68 2.48 -10.79
CA ARG A 51 17.07 1.47 -9.90
C ARG A 51 18.20 0.69 -9.24
N LYS A 52 18.73 1.25 -8.15
CA LYS A 52 19.75 0.60 -7.30
C LYS A 52 19.30 -0.84 -7.05
N LYS A 53 20.08 -1.81 -7.52
CA LYS A 53 19.83 -3.22 -7.23
C LYS A 53 19.74 -3.37 -5.72
N LEU A 54 18.53 -3.55 -5.22
CA LEU A 54 18.30 -3.75 -3.79
C LEU A 54 18.83 -5.14 -3.44
N SER A 55 19.91 -5.22 -2.65
CA SER A 55 20.40 -6.53 -2.21
C SER A 55 19.33 -7.21 -1.34
N LEU A 56 19.25 -8.55 -1.38
CA LEU A 56 18.31 -9.33 -0.57
C LEU A 56 18.43 -8.98 0.92
N LYS A 57 19.65 -8.74 1.40
CA LYS A 57 19.93 -8.33 2.79
C LYS A 57 19.25 -6.99 3.12
N ARG A 58 19.41 -5.99 2.24
CA ARG A 58 18.81 -4.66 2.43
C ARG A 58 17.27 -4.71 2.32
N PHE A 59 16.73 -5.51 1.39
CA PHE A 59 15.30 -5.75 1.28
C PHE A 59 14.72 -6.30 2.58
N LYS A 60 15.33 -7.36 3.16
CA LYS A 60 14.92 -7.94 4.44
C LYS A 60 15.00 -6.93 5.59
N GLN A 61 16.02 -6.07 5.62
CA GLN A 61 16.14 -5.01 6.63
C GLN A 61 15.01 -3.99 6.53
N ILE A 62 14.67 -3.55 5.33
CA ILE A 62 13.56 -2.62 5.08
C ILE A 62 12.23 -3.27 5.51
N GLN A 63 12.00 -4.52 5.15
CA GLN A 63 10.81 -5.27 5.56
C GLN A 63 10.68 -5.34 7.09
N LYS A 64 11.76 -5.71 7.77
CA LYS A 64 11.80 -5.78 9.24
C LYS A 64 11.55 -4.41 9.89
N SER A 65 12.12 -3.34 9.34
CA SER A 65 11.88 -1.98 9.84
C SER A 65 10.42 -1.57 9.68
N LYS A 66 9.80 -1.87 8.54
CA LYS A 66 8.36 -1.61 8.31
C LYS A 66 7.46 -2.37 9.27
N GLU A 67 7.79 -3.63 9.53
CA GLU A 67 7.07 -4.47 10.49
C GLU A 67 7.15 -3.90 11.93
N ILE A 68 8.33 -3.46 12.35
CA ILE A 68 8.52 -2.81 13.66
C ILE A 68 7.71 -1.51 13.76
N ILE A 69 7.75 -0.67 12.73
CA ILE A 69 7.00 0.59 12.69
C ILE A 69 5.49 0.31 12.74
N GLY A 70 5.01 -0.65 11.96
CA GLY A 70 3.60 -1.06 11.96
C GLY A 70 3.14 -1.53 13.34
N ASN A 71 3.87 -2.47 13.94
CA ASN A 71 3.54 -3.01 15.27
C ASN A 71 3.57 -1.91 16.36
N ASN A 72 4.53 -0.99 16.32
CA ASN A 72 4.60 0.13 17.26
C ASN A 72 3.40 1.08 17.10
N ALA A 73 2.96 1.34 15.88
CA ALA A 73 1.78 2.16 15.61
C ALA A 73 0.50 1.49 16.15
N GLU A 74 0.33 0.19 15.93
CA GLU A 74 -0.80 -0.59 16.47
C GLU A 74 -0.83 -0.53 17.99
N LEU A 75 0.33 -0.74 18.67
CA LEU A 75 0.44 -0.65 20.13
C LEU A 75 0.11 0.76 20.64
N ALA A 76 0.51 1.81 19.92
CA ALA A 76 0.18 3.19 20.27
C ALA A 76 -1.35 3.44 20.17
N VAL A 77 -2.00 2.91 19.13
CA VAL A 77 -3.46 2.99 18.98
C VAL A 77 -4.17 2.22 20.09
N ILE A 78 -3.71 1.03 20.45
CA ILE A 78 -4.28 0.25 21.57
C ILE A 78 -4.17 1.03 22.89
N LYS A 79 -3.01 1.67 23.13
CA LYS A 79 -2.83 2.51 24.33
C LYS A 79 -3.80 3.70 24.34
N TYR A 80 -3.95 4.37 23.20
CA TYR A 80 -4.91 5.46 23.05
C TYR A 80 -6.36 4.99 23.30
N GLU A 81 -6.78 3.88 22.72
CA GLU A 81 -8.13 3.33 22.90
C GLU A 81 -8.41 2.92 24.34
N LYS A 82 -7.41 2.37 25.05
CA LYS A 82 -7.52 2.05 26.48
C LYS A 82 -7.70 3.31 27.33
N GLU A 83 -6.97 4.37 27.06
CA GLU A 83 -7.12 5.66 27.76
C GLU A 83 -8.47 6.30 27.45
N ARG A 84 -8.89 6.29 26.17
CA ARG A 84 -10.19 6.82 25.73
C ARG A 84 -11.36 6.12 26.43
N LEU A 85 -11.26 4.81 26.67
CA LEU A 85 -12.30 3.99 27.28
C LEU A 85 -12.11 3.77 28.78
N LYS A 86 -11.21 4.52 29.44
CA LYS A 86 -10.90 4.31 30.88
C LYS A 86 -12.12 4.35 31.79
N ASN A 87 -13.14 5.13 31.46
CA ASN A 87 -14.41 5.19 32.21
C ASN A 87 -15.31 3.98 32.00
N PHE A 88 -14.92 3.06 31.11
CA PHE A 88 -15.66 1.84 30.79
C PHE A 88 -14.78 0.59 30.95
N PRO A 89 -14.37 0.24 32.18
CA PRO A 89 -13.35 -0.82 32.42
C PRO A 89 -13.73 -2.19 31.82
N LYS A 90 -15.02 -2.49 31.73
CA LYS A 90 -15.53 -3.72 31.10
C LYS A 90 -15.16 -3.80 29.62
N TYR A 91 -15.12 -2.66 28.92
CA TYR A 91 -14.80 -2.59 27.50
C TYR A 91 -13.31 -2.45 27.25
N VAL A 92 -12.57 -1.78 28.12
CA VAL A 92 -11.10 -1.74 28.08
C VAL A 92 -10.50 -3.15 28.03
N LYS A 93 -11.04 -4.07 28.84
CA LYS A 93 -10.60 -5.49 28.87
C LYS A 93 -10.94 -6.27 27.58
N LYS A 94 -11.84 -5.76 26.75
CA LYS A 94 -12.30 -6.38 25.50
C LYS A 94 -11.65 -5.78 24.26
N ILE A 95 -10.74 -4.79 24.42
CA ILE A 95 -9.93 -4.30 23.32
C ILE A 95 -8.98 -5.42 22.92
N ASP A 96 -8.98 -5.76 21.64
CA ASP A 96 -8.25 -6.91 21.13
C ASP A 96 -7.38 -6.55 19.93
N HIS A 97 -6.19 -7.13 19.86
CA HIS A 97 -5.18 -6.92 18.82
C HIS A 97 -5.24 -8.06 17.80
N ILE A 98 -6.19 -7.97 16.89
CA ILE A 98 -6.51 -9.02 15.91
C ILE A 98 -5.38 -9.27 14.91
N ALA A 99 -4.62 -8.24 14.50
CA ALA A 99 -3.54 -8.38 13.54
C ALA A 99 -2.50 -9.45 13.93
N LYS A 100 -2.34 -9.74 15.21
CA LYS A 100 -1.44 -10.80 15.70
C LYS A 100 -1.97 -12.22 15.51
N GLU A 101 -3.29 -12.37 15.49
CA GLU A 101 -3.95 -13.68 15.47
C GLU A 101 -4.54 -14.01 14.11
N ASN A 102 -5.01 -13.00 13.38
CA ASN A 102 -5.69 -13.19 12.10
C ASN A 102 -5.38 -12.06 11.12
N VAL A 103 -4.35 -12.25 10.31
CA VAL A 103 -3.93 -11.29 9.25
C VAL A 103 -5.01 -11.11 8.16
N ALA A 104 -5.93 -12.04 8.00
CA ALA A 104 -6.99 -11.99 6.99
C ALA A 104 -8.26 -11.25 7.45
N ALA A 105 -8.29 -10.72 8.69
CA ALA A 105 -9.49 -10.09 9.26
C ALA A 105 -9.87 -8.77 8.57
N GLY A 106 -8.92 -8.09 7.88
CA GLY A 106 -9.14 -6.81 7.22
C GLY A 106 -9.19 -5.61 8.17
N TYR A 107 -8.82 -5.81 9.44
CA TYR A 107 -8.61 -4.78 10.46
C TYR A 107 -7.63 -5.27 11.52
N ASP A 108 -6.99 -4.35 12.24
CA ASP A 108 -5.91 -4.67 13.16
C ASP A 108 -6.37 -4.75 14.62
N ILE A 109 -7.36 -3.94 15.00
CA ILE A 109 -7.79 -3.79 16.39
C ILE A 109 -9.31 -3.78 16.49
N ILE A 110 -9.85 -4.50 17.48
CA ILE A 110 -11.23 -4.33 17.93
C ILE A 110 -11.25 -3.39 19.11
N SER A 111 -12.07 -2.35 19.04
CA SER A 111 -12.36 -1.42 20.13
C SER A 111 -13.86 -1.15 20.22
N PHE A 112 -14.27 -0.10 20.94
CA PHE A 112 -15.68 0.25 21.16
C PHE A 112 -15.90 1.76 21.03
N GLU A 113 -17.09 2.17 20.58
CA GLU A 113 -17.49 3.58 20.56
C GLU A 113 -17.68 4.09 21.99
N GLY A 114 -17.19 5.32 22.30
CA GLY A 114 -17.22 5.88 23.64
C GLY A 114 -18.58 6.41 24.13
N ALA A 115 -19.54 6.60 23.20
CA ALA A 115 -20.91 6.96 23.52
C ALA A 115 -21.79 5.69 23.46
N GLY A 116 -22.25 5.23 24.61
CA GLY A 116 -23.26 4.16 24.67
C GLY A 116 -24.61 4.65 24.11
N ASN A 117 -25.37 3.72 23.54
CA ASN A 117 -26.80 3.93 23.35
C ASN A 117 -27.49 3.93 24.73
N ASP A 118 -28.78 4.27 24.79
CA ASP A 118 -29.56 4.42 26.03
C ASP A 118 -29.50 3.23 26.99
N ASN A 119 -29.03 2.07 26.53
CA ASN A 119 -28.85 0.84 27.32
C ASN A 119 -27.42 0.65 27.87
N GLY A 120 -26.51 1.63 27.72
CA GLY A 120 -25.11 1.53 28.20
C GLY A 120 -24.26 0.51 27.47
N VAL A 121 -24.73 -0.05 26.35
CA VAL A 121 -23.99 -1.01 25.52
C VAL A 121 -23.20 -0.24 24.46
N LEU A 122 -21.85 -0.36 24.51
CA LEU A 122 -21.00 0.26 23.51
C LEU A 122 -20.95 -0.59 22.24
N LYS A 123 -21.02 0.08 21.09
CA LYS A 123 -20.92 -0.55 19.78
C LYS A 123 -19.47 -0.92 19.46
N LYS A 124 -19.24 -2.04 18.80
CA LYS A 124 -17.91 -2.44 18.33
C LYS A 124 -17.39 -1.47 17.27
N ARG A 125 -16.10 -1.18 17.35
CA ARG A 125 -15.34 -0.37 16.39
C ARG A 125 -14.16 -1.18 15.88
N TYR A 126 -14.02 -1.30 14.56
CA TYR A 126 -12.93 -1.98 13.88
C TYR A 126 -11.95 -0.92 13.38
N ILE A 127 -10.68 -1.09 13.69
CA ILE A 127 -9.63 -0.10 13.40
C ILE A 127 -8.56 -0.77 12.55
N GLU A 128 -8.28 -0.19 11.37
CA GLU A 128 -7.12 -0.49 10.54
C GLU A 128 -6.06 0.60 10.79
N VAL A 129 -4.82 0.20 11.07
CA VAL A 129 -3.72 1.12 11.39
C VAL A 129 -2.77 1.22 10.21
N LYS A 130 -2.57 2.43 9.69
CA LYS A 130 -1.60 2.69 8.61
C LYS A 130 -0.48 3.56 9.15
N ALA A 131 0.70 2.96 9.32
CA ALA A 131 1.90 3.69 9.67
C ALA A 131 2.65 4.12 8.41
N SER A 132 3.02 5.40 8.32
CA SER A 132 3.91 5.90 7.29
C SER A 132 5.16 6.48 7.94
N SER A 133 6.35 6.03 7.53
CA SER A 133 7.57 6.77 7.79
C SER A 133 7.64 7.89 6.76
N ARG A 134 7.25 9.11 7.14
CA ARG A 134 7.71 10.29 6.41
C ARG A 134 9.05 10.65 7.02
N ASP A 135 10.09 10.60 6.20
CA ASP A 135 11.33 11.31 6.52
C ASP A 135 10.97 12.79 6.55
N VAL A 136 11.06 13.39 7.75
CA VAL A 136 10.93 14.84 7.96
C VAL A 136 12.28 15.45 7.66
#